data_5262f0850bcc973bcd161cc0d6742715
#
_entry.id   5262f0850bcc973bcd161cc0d6742715
#
_cell.length_a   1.000
_cell.length_b   1.000
_cell.length_c   1.000
_cell.angle_alpha   90.00
_cell.angle_beta   90.00
_cell.angle_gamma   90.00
#
_symmetry.space_group_name_H-M   'P 1'
#
loop_
_entity.id
_entity.type
_entity.pdbx_description
1 polymer ?
#
loop_
_entity_poly.entity_id
_entity_poly.type
_entity_poly.pdbx_seq_one_letter_code
_entity_poly.pdbx_strand_id
1 'polypeptide(L)'
;DNIQRTRLTPSGMMQSDGSQLPFRNDQFDTVFIDAPCSSTGTIQKNPDIKWTTSEKELLKNLDLQAQLLDEGARVLKPGGTLIYSTCSLEKKENQNQVQLFLGRQSGFFLKHRSPESTLAQMDEWMYEPKPYFQILSGPLWGGFFGVALGCH
;
A
#
# COMPACT_ATOMS: atom_id res chain seq x y z
N ASP A 1 5.70 -8.59 -20.37
CA ASP A 1 4.43 -8.17 -19.81
C ASP A 1 4.11 -8.96 -18.54
N ASN A 2 3.89 -8.28 -17.41
CA ASN A 2 3.71 -8.91 -16.10
C ASN A 2 2.45 -9.80 -16.04
N ILE A 3 1.39 -9.43 -16.76
CA ILE A 3 0.14 -10.19 -16.81
C ILE A 3 0.36 -11.56 -17.48
N GLN A 4 1.06 -11.59 -18.60
CA GLN A 4 1.40 -12.85 -19.27
C GLN A 4 2.27 -13.73 -18.37
N ARG A 5 3.23 -13.15 -17.66
CA ARG A 5 4.12 -13.88 -16.74
C ARG A 5 3.36 -14.49 -15.55
N THR A 6 2.37 -13.80 -15.02
CA THR A 6 1.58 -14.26 -13.87
C THR A 6 0.43 -15.19 -14.26
N ARG A 7 0.13 -15.37 -15.57
CA ARG A 7 -1.00 -16.13 -16.09
C ARG A 7 -2.35 -15.68 -15.55
N LEU A 8 -2.45 -14.41 -15.14
CA LEU A 8 -3.69 -13.81 -14.69
C LEU A 8 -4.50 -13.32 -15.87
N THR A 9 -5.82 -13.45 -15.80
CA THR A 9 -6.74 -12.91 -16.79
C THR A 9 -7.53 -11.77 -16.14
N PRO A 10 -7.07 -10.50 -16.26
CA PRO A 10 -7.82 -9.37 -15.73
C PRO A 10 -9.10 -9.15 -16.51
N SER A 11 -10.17 -8.74 -15.85
CA SER A 11 -11.44 -8.33 -16.50
C SER A 11 -11.30 -7.07 -17.35
N GLY A 12 -10.30 -6.26 -17.09
CA GLY A 12 -9.98 -5.04 -17.84
C GLY A 12 -8.65 -4.43 -17.38
N MET A 13 -8.10 -3.59 -18.25
CA MET A 13 -6.91 -2.79 -17.95
C MET A 13 -7.16 -1.37 -18.42
N MET A 14 -6.73 -0.40 -17.62
CA MET A 14 -6.87 1.00 -17.95
C MET A 14 -5.64 1.76 -17.49
N GLN A 15 -5.21 2.71 -18.30
CA GLN A 15 -4.21 3.69 -17.90
C GLN A 15 -4.93 4.98 -17.50
N SER A 16 -4.74 5.41 -16.25
CA SER A 16 -5.32 6.65 -15.72
C SER A 16 -4.42 7.24 -14.65
N ASP A 17 -4.67 8.49 -14.28
CA ASP A 17 -4.12 9.08 -13.08
C ASP A 17 -4.79 8.46 -11.86
N GLY A 18 -4.01 7.79 -11.00
CA GLY A 18 -4.53 7.14 -9.79
C GLY A 18 -5.06 8.12 -8.75
N SER A 19 -4.65 9.40 -8.80
CA SER A 19 -5.16 10.46 -7.93
C SER A 19 -6.50 11.05 -8.40
N GLN A 20 -6.97 10.67 -9.61
CA GLN A 20 -8.24 11.11 -10.23
C GLN A 20 -8.83 9.97 -11.05
N LEU A 21 -9.30 8.93 -10.38
CA LEU A 21 -9.84 7.75 -11.04
C LEU A 21 -11.14 8.06 -11.79
N PRO A 22 -11.31 7.59 -13.05
CA PRO A 22 -12.51 7.84 -13.85
C PRO A 22 -13.66 6.89 -13.46
N PHE A 23 -13.77 6.53 -12.21
CA PHE A 23 -14.84 5.70 -11.67
C PHE A 23 -15.80 6.55 -10.83
N ARG A 24 -17.05 6.11 -10.75
CA ARG A 24 -18.02 6.65 -9.79
C ARG A 24 -17.64 6.23 -8.38
N ASN A 25 -18.25 6.87 -7.38
CA ASN A 25 -18.12 6.45 -5.99
C ASN A 25 -18.72 5.04 -5.82
N ASP A 26 -18.26 4.31 -4.81
CA ASP A 26 -18.85 3.06 -4.33
C ASP A 26 -18.94 1.95 -5.41
N GLN A 27 -17.86 1.77 -6.20
CA GLN A 27 -17.84 0.79 -7.29
C GLN A 27 -17.21 -0.54 -6.93
N PHE A 28 -16.22 -0.54 -6.02
CA PHE A 28 -15.37 -1.70 -5.79
C PHE A 28 -15.52 -2.26 -4.38
N ASP A 29 -15.55 -3.58 -4.26
CA ASP A 29 -15.57 -4.28 -2.96
C ASP A 29 -14.18 -4.32 -2.32
N THR A 30 -13.14 -4.27 -3.15
CA THR A 30 -11.73 -4.20 -2.70
C THR A 30 -10.95 -3.28 -3.63
N VAL A 31 -10.15 -2.40 -3.05
CA VAL A 31 -9.18 -1.55 -3.75
C VAL A 31 -7.79 -1.88 -3.21
N PHE A 32 -6.86 -2.16 -4.10
CA PHE A 32 -5.46 -2.40 -3.76
C PHE A 32 -4.59 -1.27 -4.33
N ILE A 33 -3.86 -0.59 -3.46
CA ILE A 33 -2.93 0.48 -3.81
C ILE A 33 -1.51 -0.02 -3.56
N ASP A 34 -0.76 -0.27 -4.63
CA ASP A 34 0.70 -0.42 -4.57
C ASP A 34 1.31 0.95 -4.84
N ALA A 35 1.59 1.69 -3.77
CA ALA A 35 1.84 3.11 -3.85
C ALA A 35 3.28 3.41 -4.32
N PRO A 36 3.47 4.43 -5.18
CA PRO A 36 4.79 4.95 -5.48
C PRO A 36 5.44 5.46 -4.19
N CYS A 37 6.69 5.07 -3.96
CA CYS A 37 7.40 5.34 -2.71
C CYS A 37 8.90 5.49 -2.94
N SER A 38 9.64 5.82 -1.89
CA SER A 38 11.12 5.94 -1.93
C SER A 38 11.84 4.63 -2.21
N SER A 39 11.15 3.48 -2.17
CA SER A 39 11.69 2.15 -2.43
C SER A 39 12.87 1.73 -1.52
N THR A 40 13.02 2.36 -0.36
CA THR A 40 14.14 2.12 0.57
C THR A 40 14.24 0.66 1.03
N GLY A 41 13.15 -0.09 1.00
CA GLY A 41 13.15 -1.53 1.25
C GLY A 41 13.83 -2.37 0.19
N THR A 42 14.11 -1.81 -0.99
CA THR A 42 14.76 -2.53 -2.10
C THR A 42 16.21 -2.13 -2.34
N ILE A 43 16.82 -1.37 -1.42
CA ILE A 43 18.20 -0.84 -1.54
C ILE A 43 19.23 -1.96 -1.81
N GLN A 44 19.05 -3.15 -1.23
CA GLN A 44 19.97 -4.27 -1.48
C GLN A 44 19.95 -4.75 -2.94
N LYS A 45 18.81 -4.64 -3.62
CA LYS A 45 18.65 -5.01 -5.04
C LYS A 45 18.93 -3.82 -5.97
N ASN A 46 18.70 -2.61 -5.47
CA ASN A 46 18.83 -1.36 -6.21
C ASN A 46 19.66 -0.34 -5.39
N PRO A 47 20.99 -0.48 -5.32
CA PRO A 47 21.85 0.36 -4.47
C PRO A 47 21.80 1.85 -4.82
N ASP A 48 21.46 2.20 -6.04
CA ASP A 48 21.36 3.58 -6.54
C ASP A 48 20.29 4.41 -5.80
N ILE A 49 19.31 3.74 -5.16
CA ILE A 49 18.28 4.40 -4.34
C ILE A 49 18.89 5.29 -3.26
N LYS A 50 20.05 4.92 -2.71
CA LYS A 50 20.78 5.73 -1.71
C LYS A 50 21.15 7.13 -2.22
N TRP A 51 21.32 7.27 -3.52
CA TRP A 51 21.81 8.49 -4.16
C TRP A 51 20.71 9.27 -4.89
N THR A 52 19.60 8.58 -5.23
CA THR A 52 18.48 9.17 -5.98
C THR A 52 17.36 9.66 -5.08
N THR A 53 17.22 9.12 -3.86
CA THR A 53 16.18 9.56 -2.93
C THR A 53 16.50 10.90 -2.32
N SER A 54 15.77 11.94 -2.70
CA SER A 54 15.86 13.28 -2.13
C SER A 54 14.66 13.56 -1.21
N GLU A 55 14.83 14.51 -0.28
CA GLU A 55 13.72 14.96 0.58
C GLU A 55 12.55 15.52 -0.27
N LYS A 56 12.86 16.19 -1.37
CA LYS A 56 11.84 16.71 -2.30
C LYS A 56 11.02 15.60 -2.94
N GLU A 57 11.65 14.48 -3.31
CA GLU A 57 10.96 13.32 -3.88
C GLU A 57 10.14 12.60 -2.82
N LEU A 58 10.66 12.47 -1.60
CA LEU A 58 9.90 11.94 -0.48
C LEU A 58 8.62 12.74 -0.24
N LEU A 59 8.70 14.07 -0.18
CA LEU A 59 7.53 14.94 0.00
C LEU A 59 6.51 14.78 -1.13
N LYS A 60 6.95 14.67 -2.39
CA LYS A 60 6.04 14.41 -3.52
C LYS A 60 5.35 13.05 -3.39
N ASN A 61 6.09 12.01 -2.98
CA ASN A 61 5.51 10.69 -2.77
C ASN A 61 4.46 10.73 -1.66
N LEU A 62 4.76 11.41 -0.54
CA LEU A 62 3.81 11.55 0.58
C LEU A 62 2.50 12.22 0.15
N ASP A 63 2.57 13.29 -0.66
CA ASP A 63 1.40 13.97 -1.18
C ASP A 63 0.59 13.06 -2.13
N LEU A 64 1.28 12.40 -3.06
CA LEU A 64 0.63 11.46 -3.99
C LEU A 64 0.01 10.26 -3.25
N GLN A 65 0.68 9.69 -2.27
CA GLN A 65 0.17 8.59 -1.45
C GLN A 65 -1.12 9.00 -0.71
N ALA A 66 -1.17 10.22 -0.18
CA ALA A 66 -2.37 10.76 0.45
C ALA A 66 -3.54 10.84 -0.54
N GLN A 67 -3.30 11.37 -1.75
CA GLN A 67 -4.31 11.47 -2.80
C GLN A 67 -4.80 10.09 -3.27
N LEU A 68 -3.89 9.12 -3.44
CA LEU A 68 -4.24 7.75 -3.81
C LEU A 68 -5.12 7.07 -2.75
N LEU A 69 -4.82 7.27 -1.46
CA LEU A 69 -5.64 6.76 -0.37
C LEU A 69 -7.05 7.36 -0.38
N ASP A 70 -7.16 8.69 -0.57
CA ASP A 70 -8.44 9.38 -0.61
C ASP A 70 -9.27 8.96 -1.85
N GLU A 71 -8.63 8.80 -3.03
CA GLU A 71 -9.30 8.29 -4.23
C GLU A 71 -9.70 6.81 -4.12
N GLY A 72 -8.83 5.98 -3.54
CA GLY A 72 -9.17 4.59 -3.25
C GLY A 72 -10.38 4.47 -2.32
N ALA A 73 -10.45 5.32 -1.31
CA ALA A 73 -11.58 5.40 -0.40
C ALA A 73 -12.88 5.84 -1.12
N ARG A 74 -12.80 6.82 -2.02
CA ARG A 74 -13.95 7.33 -2.77
C ARG A 74 -14.62 6.26 -3.64
N VAL A 75 -13.83 5.42 -4.27
CA VAL A 75 -14.36 4.39 -5.19
C VAL A 75 -14.71 3.08 -4.49
N LEU A 76 -14.37 2.94 -3.21
CA LEU A 76 -14.66 1.75 -2.40
C LEU A 76 -16.10 1.79 -1.90
N LYS A 77 -16.80 0.66 -1.99
CA LYS A 77 -18.16 0.49 -1.41
C LYS A 77 -18.14 0.51 0.11
N PRO A 78 -19.22 0.94 0.75
CA PRO A 78 -19.44 0.67 2.18
C PRO A 78 -19.27 -0.83 2.48
N GLY A 79 -18.59 -1.15 3.58
CA GLY A 79 -18.22 -2.54 3.94
C GLY A 79 -17.01 -3.10 3.18
N GLY A 80 -16.47 -2.37 2.24
CA GLY A 80 -15.33 -2.78 1.41
C GLY A 80 -13.99 -2.82 2.15
N THR A 81 -12.94 -3.16 1.42
CA THR A 81 -11.57 -3.25 1.94
C THR A 81 -10.60 -2.46 1.08
N LEU A 82 -9.93 -1.48 1.67
CA LEU A 82 -8.81 -0.76 1.07
C LEU A 82 -7.51 -1.37 1.55
N ILE A 83 -6.67 -1.82 0.63
CA ILE A 83 -5.34 -2.35 0.93
C ILE A 83 -4.32 -1.35 0.43
N TYR A 84 -3.43 -0.93 1.30
CA TYR A 84 -2.34 0.00 0.99
C TYR A 84 -1.00 -0.70 1.20
N SER A 85 -0.10 -0.59 0.23
CA SER A 85 1.23 -1.19 0.29
C SER A 85 2.31 -0.27 -0.27
N THR A 86 3.53 -0.44 0.23
CA THR A 86 4.75 0.19 -0.28
C THR A 86 5.93 -0.77 -0.21
N CYS A 87 6.95 -0.55 -1.03
CA CYS A 87 8.26 -1.17 -0.87
C CYS A 87 9.25 -0.26 -0.09
N SER A 88 8.73 0.65 0.72
CA SER A 88 9.51 1.56 1.57
C SER A 88 9.61 1.05 3.01
N LEU A 89 10.73 1.37 3.68
CA LEU A 89 10.90 1.19 5.13
C LEU A 89 10.64 2.49 5.92
N GLU A 90 10.34 3.57 5.22
CA GLU A 90 10.12 4.89 5.82
C GLU A 90 8.77 4.97 6.53
N LYS A 91 8.78 5.20 7.85
CA LYS A 91 7.54 5.37 8.63
C LYS A 91 6.64 6.48 8.09
N LYS A 92 7.24 7.52 7.51
CA LYS A 92 6.50 8.63 6.89
C LYS A 92 5.61 8.15 5.74
N GLU A 93 6.08 7.20 4.92
CA GLU A 93 5.34 6.63 3.79
C GLU A 93 4.40 5.48 4.20
N ASN A 94 4.57 4.95 5.39
CA ASN A 94 3.90 3.76 5.91
C ASN A 94 2.88 4.12 7.01
N GLN A 95 3.22 3.84 8.27
CA GLN A 95 2.32 4.03 9.41
C GLN A 95 1.78 5.46 9.52
N ASN A 96 2.63 6.47 9.25
CA ASN A 96 2.21 7.86 9.37
C ASN A 96 1.16 8.23 8.30
N GLN A 97 1.30 7.76 7.05
CA GLN A 97 0.29 7.95 6.00
C GLN A 97 -1.04 7.34 6.39
N VAL A 98 -1.01 6.12 6.92
CA VAL A 98 -2.22 5.43 7.39
C VAL A 98 -2.89 6.19 8.54
N GLN A 99 -2.12 6.67 9.51
CA GLN A 99 -2.66 7.45 10.63
C GLN A 99 -3.27 8.78 10.17
N LEU A 100 -2.60 9.49 9.26
CA LEU A 100 -3.12 10.72 8.67
C LEU A 100 -4.41 10.47 7.87
N PHE A 101 -4.47 9.39 7.11
CA PHE A 101 -5.67 8.98 6.39
C PHE A 101 -6.83 8.69 7.35
N LEU A 102 -6.63 7.87 8.38
CA LEU A 102 -7.65 7.56 9.39
C LEU A 102 -8.12 8.81 10.15
N GLY A 103 -7.23 9.78 10.35
CA GLY A 103 -7.59 11.08 10.95
C GLY A 103 -8.50 11.92 10.06
N ARG A 104 -8.44 11.77 8.73
CA ARG A 104 -9.31 12.47 7.77
C ARG A 104 -10.59 11.72 7.44
N GLN A 105 -10.55 10.40 7.47
CA GLN A 105 -11.61 9.51 7.00
C GLN A 105 -12.21 8.72 8.18
N SER A 106 -13.14 9.34 8.90
CA SER A 106 -13.75 8.78 10.12
C SER A 106 -14.57 7.48 9.88
N GLY A 107 -14.92 7.19 8.63
CA GLY A 107 -15.60 5.95 8.24
C GLY A 107 -14.67 4.74 8.09
N PHE A 108 -13.33 4.95 8.22
CA PHE A 108 -12.33 3.89 8.04
C PHE A 108 -11.71 3.43 9.35
N PHE A 109 -11.35 2.16 9.40
CA PHE A 109 -10.68 1.54 10.54
C PHE A 109 -9.64 0.52 10.11
N LEU A 110 -8.67 0.23 10.97
CA LEU A 110 -7.68 -0.82 10.74
C LEU A 110 -8.32 -2.21 10.84
N LYS A 111 -8.25 -2.99 9.77
CA LYS A 111 -8.66 -4.40 9.81
C LYS A 111 -7.58 -5.24 10.46
N HIS A 112 -7.97 -6.02 11.46
CA HIS A 112 -7.08 -7.04 12.03
C HIS A 112 -7.02 -8.25 11.12
N ARG A 113 -5.84 -8.84 10.97
CA ARG A 113 -5.68 -10.10 10.24
C ARG A 113 -6.37 -11.23 11.01
N SER A 114 -7.06 -12.10 10.27
CA SER A 114 -7.55 -13.34 10.85
C SER A 114 -6.37 -14.20 11.33
N PRO A 115 -6.49 -14.86 12.50
CA PRO A 115 -5.49 -15.85 12.95
C PRO A 115 -5.30 -17.01 11.97
N GLU A 116 -6.30 -17.28 11.15
CA GLU A 116 -6.29 -18.36 10.13
C GLU A 116 -5.67 -17.92 8.79
N SER A 117 -5.31 -16.64 8.66
CA SER A 117 -4.71 -16.16 7.41
C SER A 117 -3.33 -16.79 7.18
N THR A 118 -3.00 -17.09 5.94
CA THR A 118 -1.68 -17.58 5.53
C THR A 118 -0.54 -16.66 6.02
N LEU A 119 -0.84 -15.36 6.18
CA LEU A 119 0.10 -14.37 6.71
C LEU A 119 0.38 -14.55 8.22
N ALA A 120 -0.51 -15.20 8.97
CA ALA A 120 -0.25 -15.51 10.39
C ALA A 120 0.93 -16.47 10.57
N GLN A 121 1.19 -17.33 9.57
CA GLN A 121 2.36 -18.24 9.55
C GLN A 121 3.68 -17.50 9.28
N MET A 122 3.63 -16.24 8.84
CA MET A 122 4.79 -15.41 8.56
C MET A 122 5.16 -14.46 9.71
N ASP A 123 4.55 -14.60 10.88
CA ASP A 123 4.78 -13.70 12.03
C ASP A 123 6.26 -13.66 12.46
N GLU A 124 7.03 -14.74 12.24
CA GLU A 124 8.48 -14.79 12.50
C GLU A 124 9.31 -13.83 11.62
N TRP A 125 8.78 -13.44 10.46
CA TRP A 125 9.46 -12.60 9.46
C TRP A 125 9.03 -11.14 9.56
N MET A 126 8.07 -10.84 10.44
CA MET A 126 7.47 -9.51 10.53
C MET A 126 8.10 -8.70 11.65
N TYR A 127 8.51 -7.49 11.28
CA TYR A 127 9.09 -6.52 12.21
C TYR A 127 8.04 -5.77 13.03
N GLU A 128 6.87 -5.49 12.44
CA GLU A 128 5.80 -4.71 13.10
C GLU A 128 4.65 -5.61 13.54
N PRO A 129 4.14 -5.41 14.77
CA PRO A 129 2.98 -6.14 15.26
C PRO A 129 1.70 -5.71 14.51
N LYS A 130 0.71 -6.59 14.52
CA LYS A 130 -0.65 -6.31 14.02
C LYS A 130 -1.12 -4.90 14.44
N PRO A 131 -1.82 -4.14 13.57
CA PRO A 131 -2.49 -4.58 12.33
C PRO A 131 -1.65 -4.42 11.06
N TYR A 132 -0.42 -3.92 11.14
CA TYR A 132 0.46 -3.75 10.00
C TYR A 132 1.15 -5.05 9.60
N PHE A 133 1.51 -5.13 8.33
CA PHE A 133 2.39 -6.16 7.78
C PHE A 133 3.66 -5.46 7.32
N GLN A 134 4.78 -5.73 7.95
CA GLN A 134 6.07 -5.17 7.55
C GLN A 134 7.15 -6.23 7.57
N ILE A 135 7.86 -6.34 6.45
CA ILE A 135 9.04 -7.19 6.29
C ILE A 135 10.24 -6.27 6.09
N LEU A 136 11.30 -6.49 6.85
CA LEU A 136 12.58 -5.83 6.61
C LEU A 136 13.29 -6.49 5.43
N SER A 137 14.10 -5.72 4.72
CA SER A 137 14.90 -6.26 3.62
C SER A 137 15.93 -7.27 4.13
N GLY A 138 16.03 -8.40 3.44
CA GLY A 138 16.98 -9.47 3.70
C GLY A 138 17.77 -9.85 2.44
N PRO A 139 18.75 -10.76 2.52
CA PRO A 139 19.60 -11.13 1.38
C PRO A 139 18.84 -11.63 0.16
N LEU A 140 17.66 -12.23 0.37
CA LEU A 140 16.85 -12.86 -0.68
C LEU A 140 15.58 -12.07 -1.03
N TRP A 141 15.15 -11.12 -0.20
CA TRP A 141 13.89 -10.37 -0.39
C TRP A 141 14.07 -8.88 -0.11
N GLY A 142 13.19 -8.08 -0.69
CA GLY A 142 13.07 -6.64 -0.39
C GLY A 142 12.22 -6.38 0.84
N GLY A 143 12.38 -5.19 1.44
CA GLY A 143 11.48 -4.69 2.46
C GLY A 143 10.11 -4.36 1.87
N PHE A 144 9.06 -4.55 2.66
CA PHE A 144 7.68 -4.33 2.24
C PHE A 144 6.82 -3.92 3.43
N PHE A 145 5.88 -3.04 3.19
CA PHE A 145 4.84 -2.65 4.14
C PHE A 145 3.45 -2.87 3.53
N GLY A 146 2.50 -3.28 4.35
CA GLY A 146 1.11 -3.41 3.93
C GLY A 146 0.13 -3.27 5.09
N VAL A 147 -1.07 -2.81 4.79
CA VAL A 147 -2.18 -2.69 5.75
C VAL A 147 -3.51 -2.85 5.04
N ALA A 148 -4.49 -3.45 5.72
CA ALA A 148 -5.87 -3.49 5.28
C ALA A 148 -6.73 -2.56 6.14
N LEU A 149 -7.53 -1.75 5.47
CA LEU A 149 -8.47 -0.80 6.05
C LEU A 149 -9.89 -1.22 5.71
N GLY A 150 -10.78 -1.25 6.69
CA GLY A 150 -12.21 -1.46 6.47
C GLY A 150 -12.92 -0.12 6.36
N CYS A 151 -14.01 -0.09 5.60
CA CYS A 151 -14.97 1.00 5.54
C CYS A 151 -16.29 0.54 6.20
N HIS A 152 -16.91 1.40 7.04
CA HIS A 152 -18.24 1.16 7.62
C HIS A 152 -19.35 1.34 6.60
#